data_530a99969adeeb3e3fd7bccd1c46f8ba
#
_entry.id   530a99969adeeb3e3fd7bccd1c46f8ba
#
_cell.length_a   1.000
_cell.length_b   1.000
_cell.length_c   1.000
_cell.angle_alpha   90.00
_cell.angle_beta   90.00
_cell.angle_gamma   90.00
#
_symmetry.space_group_name_H-M   'P 1'
#
loop_
_entity.id
_entity.type
_entity.pdbx_description
1 polymer ?
#
loop_
_entity_poly.entity_id
_entity_poly.type
_entity_poly.pdbx_seq_one_letter_code
_entity_poly.pdbx_strand_id
1 'polypeptide(L)'
;HVVVEERADAPAVLYIDLHLVHEVTSPQAFAALAEEGRKVRRPDRTLATLDHSTPTLPANAKGELPYATEEAKRQVETLVRNCAAQGVELFGLGDARRGIVHVIGPELGATQPGMTIVCGDSHTSTHGAFGALAFGIGTTEVGHVLATQCLLQRKPKSMRVTFEGKLAQGVGAKDMALVLIATIGADG
;
A
#
# COMPACT_ATOMS: atom_id res chain seq x y z
N HIS A 1 12.32 -5.25 14.14
CA HIS A 1 11.94 -5.44 12.74
C HIS A 1 13.13 -5.80 11.83
N VAL A 2 14.35 -5.47 12.21
CA VAL A 2 15.56 -5.87 11.46
C VAL A 2 15.83 -7.36 11.68
N VAL A 3 15.60 -8.18 10.64
CA VAL A 3 15.86 -9.61 10.65
C VAL A 3 17.32 -9.91 10.30
N VAL A 4 17.85 -9.14 9.34
CA VAL A 4 19.27 -9.16 8.96
C VAL A 4 19.76 -7.73 8.85
N GLU A 5 20.89 -7.46 9.50
CA GLU A 5 21.50 -6.13 9.47
C GLU A 5 22.05 -5.78 8.08
N GLU A 6 22.01 -4.50 7.75
CA GLU A 6 22.62 -3.97 6.54
C GLU A 6 24.14 -4.18 6.54
N ARG A 7 24.69 -4.57 5.40
CA ARG A 7 26.14 -4.68 5.16
C ARG A 7 26.52 -3.86 3.94
N ALA A 8 27.82 -3.64 3.76
CA ALA A 8 28.31 -2.87 2.63
C ALA A 8 27.85 -3.42 1.28
N ASP A 9 27.75 -4.74 1.17
CA ASP A 9 27.37 -5.48 -0.03
C ASP A 9 25.88 -5.85 -0.12
N ALA A 10 25.11 -5.69 0.96
CA ALA A 10 23.71 -6.12 1.00
C ALA A 10 22.82 -5.18 1.83
N PRO A 11 21.56 -4.94 1.41
CA PRO A 11 20.58 -4.20 2.20
C PRO A 11 20.20 -4.98 3.48
N ALA A 12 19.57 -4.29 4.42
CA ALA A 12 18.91 -4.92 5.55
C ALA A 12 17.69 -5.71 5.11
N VAL A 13 17.34 -6.76 5.84
CA VAL A 13 16.06 -7.46 5.72
C VAL A 13 15.16 -6.99 6.84
N LEU A 14 14.05 -6.33 6.49
CA LEU A 14 13.05 -5.86 7.43
C LEU A 14 11.84 -6.78 7.45
N TYR A 15 11.40 -7.19 8.63
CA TYR A 15 10.08 -7.83 8.79
C TYR A 15 8.99 -6.78 8.66
N ILE A 16 7.91 -7.12 7.95
CA ILE A 16 6.77 -6.23 7.70
C ILE A 16 5.58 -6.66 8.56
N ASP A 17 5.09 -5.72 9.39
CA ASP A 17 3.96 -5.99 10.27
C ASP A 17 2.62 -5.97 9.53
N LEU A 18 2.50 -5.13 8.51
CA LEU A 18 1.28 -4.99 7.71
C LEU A 18 1.60 -4.76 6.23
N HIS A 19 1.07 -5.62 5.38
CA HIS A 19 1.08 -5.46 3.94
C HIS A 19 -0.31 -5.04 3.45
N LEU A 20 -0.44 -3.81 2.99
CA LEU A 20 -1.66 -3.29 2.37
C LEU A 20 -1.63 -3.58 0.87
N VAL A 21 -2.73 -4.08 0.34
CA VAL A 21 -2.81 -4.54 -1.06
C VAL A 21 -4.07 -3.98 -1.74
N HIS A 22 -3.93 -3.56 -2.98
CA HIS A 22 -5.05 -3.15 -3.83
C HIS A 22 -4.93 -3.76 -5.23
N GLU A 23 -5.95 -3.55 -6.08
CA GLU A 23 -6.12 -4.27 -7.33
C GLU A 23 -5.15 -3.89 -8.46
N VAL A 24 -4.46 -2.73 -8.38
CA VAL A 24 -3.61 -2.25 -9.48
C VAL A 24 -2.24 -2.92 -9.50
N THR A 25 -1.55 -3.01 -8.36
CA THR A 25 -0.16 -3.48 -8.28
C THR A 25 -0.02 -4.94 -7.87
N SER A 26 -1.12 -5.59 -7.49
CA SER A 26 -1.09 -6.96 -6.97
C SER A 26 -1.23 -8.09 -8.00
N PRO A 27 -1.87 -7.92 -9.19
CA PRO A 27 -2.13 -9.04 -10.08
C PRO A 27 -0.88 -9.84 -10.49
N GLN A 28 0.18 -9.14 -10.92
CA GLN A 28 1.43 -9.79 -11.31
C GLN A 28 2.15 -10.42 -10.12
N ALA A 29 2.07 -9.80 -8.94
CA ALA A 29 2.66 -10.34 -7.72
C ALA A 29 2.03 -11.68 -7.32
N PHE A 30 0.70 -11.79 -7.35
CA PHE A 30 0.00 -13.06 -7.11
C PHE A 30 0.25 -14.09 -8.20
N ALA A 31 0.35 -13.66 -9.47
CA ALA A 31 0.69 -14.56 -10.58
C ALA A 31 2.08 -15.17 -10.39
N ALA A 32 3.08 -14.37 -10.05
CA ALA A 32 4.44 -14.86 -9.77
C ALA A 32 4.48 -15.86 -8.60
N LEU A 33 3.71 -15.61 -7.52
CA LEU A 33 3.60 -16.59 -6.43
C LEU A 33 3.02 -17.92 -6.94
N ALA A 34 1.96 -17.87 -7.75
CA ALA A 34 1.31 -19.05 -8.28
C ALA A 34 2.24 -19.87 -9.21
N GLU A 35 2.99 -19.19 -10.09
CA GLU A 35 3.99 -19.81 -10.97
C GLU A 35 5.10 -20.55 -10.19
N GLU A 36 5.52 -19.98 -9.04
CA GLU A 36 6.49 -20.61 -8.15
C GLU A 36 5.88 -21.64 -7.18
N GLY A 37 4.58 -21.89 -7.26
CA GLY A 37 3.87 -22.81 -6.33
C GLY A 37 3.85 -22.30 -4.88
N ARG A 38 4.01 -20.98 -4.67
CA ARG A 38 4.05 -20.36 -3.34
C ARG A 38 2.67 -19.82 -2.94
N LYS A 39 2.48 -19.71 -1.63
CA LYS A 39 1.32 -19.06 -1.03
C LYS A 39 1.76 -17.77 -0.33
N VAL A 40 0.79 -16.88 -0.07
CA VAL A 40 1.00 -15.72 0.80
C VAL A 40 1.48 -16.23 2.17
N ARG A 41 2.62 -15.71 2.60
CA ARG A 41 3.32 -16.16 3.83
C ARG A 41 2.53 -15.86 5.10
N ARG A 42 1.94 -14.66 5.16
CA ARG A 42 1.19 -14.17 6.32
C ARG A 42 -0.11 -13.50 5.84
N PRO A 43 -1.12 -14.28 5.45
CA PRO A 43 -2.42 -13.70 5.09
C PRO A 43 -3.06 -12.91 6.23
N ASP A 44 -2.78 -13.27 7.48
CA ASP A 44 -3.18 -12.55 8.69
C ASP A 44 -2.47 -11.19 8.90
N ARG A 45 -1.43 -10.89 8.12
CA ARG A 45 -0.69 -9.62 8.10
C ARG A 45 -0.83 -8.90 6.76
N THR A 46 -1.73 -9.38 5.92
CA THR A 46 -2.03 -8.82 4.61
C THR A 46 -3.49 -8.40 4.57
N LEU A 47 -3.75 -7.13 4.28
CA LEU A 47 -5.08 -6.57 4.22
C LEU A 47 -5.32 -5.98 2.84
N ALA A 48 -6.36 -6.42 2.15
CA ALA A 48 -6.69 -5.97 0.81
C ALA A 48 -7.96 -5.11 0.77
N THR A 49 -7.98 -4.13 -0.13
CA THR A 49 -9.15 -3.32 -0.43
C THR A 49 -9.27 -3.06 -1.93
N LEU A 50 -10.47 -2.76 -2.38
CA LEU A 50 -10.76 -2.31 -3.74
C LEU A 50 -10.97 -0.80 -3.71
N ASP A 51 -10.05 -0.02 -4.29
CA ASP A 51 -10.09 1.44 -4.21
C ASP A 51 -9.70 2.19 -5.49
N HIS A 52 -8.80 1.67 -6.32
CA HIS A 52 -8.28 2.38 -7.48
C HIS A 52 -9.14 2.21 -8.74
N SER A 53 -9.58 0.98 -9.04
CA SER A 53 -10.26 0.63 -10.29
C SER A 53 -11.77 0.39 -10.09
N THR A 54 -12.31 0.89 -9.00
CA THR A 54 -13.72 0.71 -8.65
C THR A 54 -14.62 1.75 -9.29
N PRO A 55 -15.87 1.40 -9.65
CA PRO A 55 -16.85 2.36 -10.14
C PRO A 55 -17.18 3.42 -9.08
N THR A 56 -17.32 4.66 -9.51
CA THR A 56 -17.74 5.79 -8.66
C THR A 56 -19.25 6.09 -8.78
N LEU A 57 -19.90 5.49 -9.76
CA LEU A 57 -21.35 5.60 -9.94
C LEU A 57 -22.05 4.36 -9.38
N PRO A 58 -23.30 4.49 -8.91
CA PRO A 58 -24.08 3.35 -8.43
C PRO A 58 -24.37 2.35 -9.56
N ALA A 59 -24.71 1.12 -9.17
CA ALA A 59 -25.18 0.11 -10.10
C ALA A 59 -26.41 0.60 -10.88
N ASN A 60 -26.52 0.18 -12.14
CA ASN A 60 -27.68 0.47 -12.98
C ASN A 60 -28.92 -0.32 -12.49
N ALA A 61 -30.07 -0.12 -13.16
CA ALA A 61 -31.33 -0.80 -12.82
C ALA A 61 -31.26 -2.34 -12.94
N LYS A 62 -30.25 -2.88 -13.63
CA LYS A 62 -29.99 -4.34 -13.73
C LYS A 62 -28.99 -4.84 -12.68
N GLY A 63 -28.50 -3.96 -11.79
CA GLY A 63 -27.49 -4.30 -10.80
C GLY A 63 -26.05 -4.34 -11.33
N GLU A 64 -25.83 -3.89 -12.56
CA GLU A 64 -24.50 -3.88 -13.17
C GLU A 64 -23.73 -2.63 -12.75
N LEU A 65 -22.47 -2.79 -12.34
CA LEU A 65 -21.59 -1.70 -11.96
C LEU A 65 -20.92 -1.08 -13.20
N PRO A 66 -20.97 0.25 -13.34
CA PRO A 66 -20.41 0.94 -14.51
C PRO A 66 -18.89 1.14 -14.37
N TYR A 67 -18.13 0.11 -14.64
CA TYR A 67 -16.66 0.23 -14.70
C TYR A 67 -16.23 1.16 -15.83
N ALA A 68 -15.18 1.94 -15.61
CA ALA A 68 -14.64 2.84 -16.62
C ALA A 68 -14.07 2.09 -17.83
N THR A 69 -13.48 0.92 -17.61
CA THR A 69 -12.92 0.04 -18.64
C THR A 69 -13.06 -1.43 -18.24
N GLU A 70 -12.98 -2.33 -19.23
CA GLU A 70 -12.92 -3.78 -18.99
C GLU A 70 -11.65 -4.19 -18.24
N GLU A 71 -10.57 -3.41 -18.38
CA GLU A 71 -9.33 -3.59 -17.64
C GLU A 71 -9.56 -3.36 -16.14
N ALA A 72 -10.19 -2.24 -15.77
CA ALA A 72 -10.52 -1.91 -14.38
C ALA A 72 -11.38 -3.03 -13.74
N LYS A 73 -12.38 -3.53 -14.48
CA LYS A 73 -13.19 -4.66 -14.04
C LYS A 73 -12.35 -5.91 -13.80
N ARG A 74 -11.46 -6.26 -14.74
CA ARG A 74 -10.59 -7.42 -14.61
C ARG A 74 -9.64 -7.32 -13.42
N GLN A 75 -9.09 -6.14 -13.15
CA GLN A 75 -8.23 -5.91 -11.98
C GLN A 75 -8.98 -6.19 -10.68
N VAL A 76 -10.18 -5.63 -10.53
CA VAL A 76 -11.05 -5.86 -9.37
C VAL A 76 -11.37 -7.35 -9.21
N GLU A 77 -11.86 -8.01 -10.25
CA GLU A 77 -12.19 -9.43 -10.21
C GLU A 77 -10.99 -10.31 -9.92
N THR A 78 -9.81 -9.92 -10.40
CA THR A 78 -8.56 -10.65 -10.17
C THR A 78 -8.13 -10.57 -8.71
N LEU A 79 -8.20 -9.37 -8.09
CA LEU A 79 -7.88 -9.26 -6.66
C LEU A 79 -8.86 -10.07 -5.81
N VAL A 80 -10.16 -10.03 -6.12
CA VAL A 80 -11.17 -10.84 -5.40
C VAL A 80 -10.82 -12.33 -5.46
N ARG A 81 -10.52 -12.86 -6.64
CA ARG A 81 -10.12 -14.27 -6.81
C ARG A 81 -8.83 -14.61 -6.05
N ASN A 82 -7.82 -13.75 -6.16
CA ASN A 82 -6.53 -13.96 -5.52
C ASN A 82 -6.63 -13.95 -4.00
N CYS A 83 -7.34 -13.00 -3.41
CA CYS A 83 -7.55 -12.95 -1.97
C CYS A 83 -8.30 -14.19 -1.47
N ALA A 84 -9.36 -14.62 -2.15
CA ALA A 84 -10.09 -15.83 -1.80
C ALA A 84 -9.20 -17.09 -1.86
N ALA A 85 -8.38 -17.22 -2.91
CA ALA A 85 -7.49 -18.36 -3.09
C ALA A 85 -6.33 -18.41 -2.06
N GLN A 86 -5.90 -17.25 -1.55
CA GLN A 86 -4.77 -17.10 -0.65
C GLN A 86 -5.17 -16.90 0.82
N GLY A 87 -6.47 -16.79 1.13
CA GLY A 87 -6.97 -16.55 2.48
C GLY A 87 -6.66 -15.13 3.01
N VAL A 88 -6.50 -14.15 2.12
CA VAL A 88 -6.26 -12.75 2.47
C VAL A 88 -7.60 -12.06 2.71
N GLU A 89 -7.72 -11.30 3.81
CA GLU A 89 -8.91 -10.49 4.09
C GLU A 89 -9.04 -9.38 3.05
N LEU A 90 -10.22 -9.29 2.42
CA LEU A 90 -10.52 -8.30 1.39
C LEU A 90 -11.77 -7.49 1.76
N PHE A 91 -11.65 -6.19 1.82
CA PHE A 91 -12.78 -5.26 1.85
C PHE A 91 -13.25 -4.98 0.42
N GLY A 92 -14.23 -5.79 -0.01
CA GLY A 92 -14.79 -5.74 -1.36
C GLY A 92 -15.88 -4.68 -1.55
N LEU A 93 -16.46 -4.61 -2.75
CA LEU A 93 -17.44 -3.57 -3.13
C LEU A 93 -18.69 -3.51 -2.23
N GLY A 94 -19.07 -4.62 -1.59
CA GLY A 94 -20.22 -4.68 -0.67
C GLY A 94 -19.85 -4.51 0.81
N ASP A 95 -18.57 -4.37 1.16
CA ASP A 95 -18.13 -4.24 2.54
C ASP A 95 -18.18 -2.76 2.98
N ALA A 96 -18.87 -2.50 4.10
CA ALA A 96 -18.98 -1.14 4.65
C ALA A 96 -17.63 -0.56 5.11
N ARG A 97 -16.63 -1.41 5.34
CA ARG A 97 -15.27 -1.02 5.73
C ARG A 97 -14.37 -0.72 4.53
N ARG A 98 -14.86 -0.93 3.31
CA ARG A 98 -14.13 -0.64 2.08
C ARG A 98 -13.85 0.87 1.96
N GLY A 99 -12.65 1.21 1.59
CA GLY A 99 -12.24 2.59 1.36
C GLY A 99 -10.84 2.67 0.76
N ILE A 100 -10.33 3.88 0.63
CA ILE A 100 -8.97 4.13 0.15
C ILE A 100 -7.98 3.40 1.08
N VAL A 101 -7.03 2.69 0.50
CA VAL A 101 -6.10 1.80 1.22
C VAL A 101 -5.39 2.50 2.39
N HIS A 102 -4.98 3.76 2.21
CA HIS A 102 -4.30 4.54 3.26
C HIS A 102 -5.24 5.19 4.27
N VAL A 103 -6.55 5.12 4.06
CA VAL A 103 -7.58 5.57 5.00
C VAL A 103 -8.06 4.41 5.87
N ILE A 104 -8.34 3.26 5.27
CA ILE A 104 -8.85 2.11 6.01
C ILE A 104 -7.85 1.57 7.04
N GLY A 105 -6.54 1.61 6.74
CA GLY A 105 -5.51 1.18 7.67
C GLY A 105 -5.63 1.86 9.04
N PRO A 106 -5.60 3.20 9.10
CA PRO A 106 -5.83 3.96 10.34
C PRO A 106 -7.24 3.82 10.91
N GLU A 107 -8.29 3.93 10.10
CA GLU A 107 -9.69 3.89 10.58
C GLU A 107 -10.07 2.56 11.23
N LEU A 108 -9.54 1.46 10.71
CA LEU A 108 -9.76 0.13 11.27
C LEU A 108 -8.77 -0.22 12.40
N GLY A 109 -7.87 0.69 12.74
CA GLY A 109 -6.84 0.44 13.75
C GLY A 109 -5.76 -0.55 13.30
N ALA A 110 -5.67 -0.86 12.00
CA ALA A 110 -4.66 -1.74 11.45
C ALA A 110 -3.28 -1.07 11.39
N THR A 111 -3.24 0.26 11.20
CA THR A 111 -2.03 1.07 11.29
C THR A 111 -1.80 1.49 12.74
N GLN A 112 -0.65 1.09 13.31
CA GLN A 112 -0.30 1.41 14.69
C GLN A 112 1.12 2.02 14.77
N PRO A 113 1.42 2.86 15.78
CA PRO A 113 2.77 3.38 16.00
C PRO A 113 3.79 2.25 16.15
N GLY A 114 4.97 2.43 15.56
CA GLY A 114 6.07 1.49 15.64
C GLY A 114 6.00 0.32 14.65
N MET A 115 4.92 0.18 13.89
CA MET A 115 4.79 -0.85 12.85
C MET A 115 5.63 -0.51 11.61
N THR A 116 6.03 -1.57 10.90
CA THR A 116 6.52 -1.50 9.52
C THR A 116 5.37 -1.84 8.56
N ILE A 117 5.09 -0.95 7.61
CA ILE A 117 3.96 -1.07 6.69
C ILE A 117 4.45 -0.92 5.25
N VAL A 118 3.94 -1.74 4.34
CA VAL A 118 4.18 -1.61 2.91
C VAL A 118 2.89 -1.67 2.10
N CYS A 119 2.92 -1.01 0.95
CA CYS A 119 1.87 -1.09 -0.07
C CYS A 119 2.47 -0.82 -1.44
N GLY A 120 1.92 -1.40 -2.47
CA GLY A 120 2.27 -1.09 -3.86
C GLY A 120 1.72 0.25 -4.35
N ASP A 121 1.81 1.29 -3.52
CA ASP A 121 1.30 2.64 -3.76
C ASP A 121 2.29 3.69 -3.26
N SER A 122 2.46 4.77 -4.04
CA SER A 122 3.43 5.85 -3.76
C SER A 122 3.07 6.68 -2.52
N HIS A 123 1.81 6.66 -2.05
CA HIS A 123 1.35 7.42 -0.89
C HIS A 123 1.48 6.67 0.44
N THR A 124 2.11 5.50 0.45
CA THR A 124 2.22 4.63 1.65
C THR A 124 2.94 5.33 2.80
N SER A 125 3.90 6.22 2.53
CA SER A 125 4.60 6.99 3.56
C SER A 125 3.67 7.85 4.45
N THR A 126 2.44 8.10 4.02
CA THR A 126 1.39 8.78 4.81
C THR A 126 1.15 8.11 6.18
N HIS A 127 1.32 6.80 6.29
CA HIS A 127 1.21 6.09 7.57
C HIS A 127 2.27 6.53 8.60
N GLY A 128 3.32 7.23 8.17
CA GLY A 128 4.28 7.89 9.07
C GLY A 128 3.65 8.94 9.98
N ALA A 129 2.53 9.56 9.58
CA ALA A 129 1.77 10.47 10.43
C ALA A 129 1.19 9.79 11.68
N PHE A 130 1.03 8.46 11.64
CA PHE A 130 0.59 7.63 12.75
C PHE A 130 1.74 6.94 13.49
N GLY A 131 2.98 7.34 13.21
CA GLY A 131 4.18 6.78 13.85
C GLY A 131 4.60 5.41 13.31
N ALA A 132 4.14 5.00 12.13
CA ALA A 132 4.59 3.79 11.43
C ALA A 132 5.78 4.11 10.51
N LEU A 133 6.67 3.14 10.32
CA LEU A 133 7.69 3.18 9.26
C LEU A 133 7.08 2.54 8.01
N ALA A 134 6.72 3.35 7.01
CA ALA A 134 5.94 2.90 5.89
C ALA A 134 6.60 3.21 4.54
N PHE A 135 6.57 2.22 3.63
CA PHE A 135 7.21 2.29 2.31
C PHE A 135 6.22 1.98 1.19
N GLY A 136 6.20 2.86 0.18
CA GLY A 136 5.67 2.51 -1.14
C GLY A 136 6.67 1.60 -1.86
N ILE A 137 6.20 0.47 -2.37
CA ILE A 137 7.04 -0.55 -3.00
C ILE A 137 6.58 -0.89 -4.41
N GLY A 138 7.51 -1.32 -5.25
CA GLY A 138 7.22 -1.75 -6.62
C GLY A 138 6.54 -3.12 -6.67
N THR A 139 5.91 -3.44 -7.81
CA THR A 139 5.16 -4.69 -8.01
C THR A 139 5.98 -5.95 -7.71
N THR A 140 7.27 -5.96 -8.07
CA THR A 140 8.18 -7.09 -7.76
C THR A 140 8.37 -7.25 -6.26
N GLU A 141 8.52 -6.14 -5.54
CA GLU A 141 8.64 -6.14 -4.08
C GLU A 141 7.34 -6.55 -3.40
N VAL A 142 6.17 -6.18 -3.96
CA VAL A 142 4.86 -6.68 -3.49
C VAL A 142 4.87 -8.22 -3.50
N GLY A 143 5.31 -8.84 -4.60
CA GLY A 143 5.45 -10.30 -4.69
C GLY A 143 6.42 -10.86 -3.66
N HIS A 144 7.57 -10.22 -3.48
CA HIS A 144 8.56 -10.61 -2.47
C HIS A 144 7.98 -10.57 -1.05
N VAL A 145 7.28 -9.49 -0.68
CA VAL A 145 6.66 -9.37 0.65
C VAL A 145 5.53 -10.36 0.83
N LEU A 146 4.69 -10.59 -0.18
CA LEU A 146 3.66 -11.65 -0.12
C LEU A 146 4.28 -13.03 0.16
N ALA A 147 5.43 -13.35 -0.47
CA ALA A 147 6.11 -14.62 -0.32
C ALA A 147 6.86 -14.78 1.01
N THR A 148 7.40 -13.72 1.58
CA THR A 148 8.38 -13.77 2.68
C THR A 148 7.96 -13.02 3.94
N GLN A 149 7.06 -12.06 3.84
CA GLN A 149 6.72 -11.05 4.83
C GLN A 149 7.91 -10.13 5.18
N CYS A 150 8.88 -10.02 4.30
CA CYS A 150 10.06 -9.18 4.49
C CYS A 150 10.30 -8.27 3.29
N LEU A 151 10.94 -7.13 3.57
CA LEU A 151 11.41 -6.15 2.58
C LEU A 151 12.93 -6.01 2.65
N LEU A 152 13.58 -5.94 1.50
CA LEU A 152 14.99 -5.59 1.39
C LEU A 152 15.12 -4.09 1.30
N GLN A 153 15.72 -3.44 2.31
CA GLN A 153 15.79 -1.99 2.38
C GLN A 153 17.15 -1.52 2.86
N ARG A 154 17.76 -0.56 2.15
CA ARG A 154 18.90 0.18 2.70
C ARG A 154 18.38 1.27 3.65
N LYS A 155 19.10 1.51 4.73
CA LYS A 155 18.74 2.54 5.69
C LYS A 155 18.78 3.92 5.00
N PRO A 156 17.65 4.64 4.88
CA PRO A 156 17.66 5.98 4.30
C PRO A 156 18.38 6.97 5.22
N LYS A 157 18.93 8.02 4.63
CA LYS A 157 19.45 9.14 5.41
C LYS A 157 18.32 9.92 6.05
N SER A 158 18.52 10.38 7.29
CA SER A 158 17.54 11.23 7.96
C SER A 158 17.71 12.69 7.53
N MET A 159 16.60 13.34 7.19
CA MET A 159 16.54 14.77 6.88
C MET A 159 15.52 15.44 7.80
N ARG A 160 15.88 16.59 8.37
CA ARG A 160 14.92 17.43 9.09
C ARG A 160 14.46 18.56 8.18
N VAL A 161 13.14 18.68 8.02
CA VAL A 161 12.49 19.81 7.35
C VAL A 161 11.73 20.60 8.40
N THR A 162 11.99 21.90 8.48
CA THR A 162 11.32 22.81 9.41
C THR A 162 10.62 23.90 8.62
N PHE A 163 9.32 24.04 8.84
CA PHE A 163 8.53 25.15 8.29
C PHE A 163 8.37 26.19 9.39
N GLU A 164 8.77 27.44 9.10
CA GLU A 164 8.69 28.54 10.04
C GLU A 164 7.64 29.57 9.60
N GLY A 165 7.02 30.25 10.57
CA GLY A 165 6.01 31.26 10.32
C GLY A 165 4.58 30.75 10.45
N LYS A 166 3.65 31.42 9.76
CA LYS A 166 2.22 31.08 9.75
C LYS A 166 1.77 30.85 8.31
N LEU A 167 0.94 29.84 8.11
CA LEU A 167 0.33 29.57 6.81
C LEU A 167 -0.65 30.69 6.45
N ALA A 168 -0.61 31.13 5.20
CA ALA A 168 -1.60 32.07 4.67
C ALA A 168 -2.98 31.39 4.57
N GLN A 169 -4.03 32.21 4.50
CA GLN A 169 -5.38 31.67 4.30
C GLN A 169 -5.46 30.87 3.00
N GLY A 170 -6.02 29.66 3.08
CA GLY A 170 -6.16 28.74 1.94
C GLY A 170 -4.94 27.85 1.68
N VAL A 171 -3.85 28.01 2.44
CA VAL A 171 -2.66 27.15 2.35
C VAL A 171 -2.77 26.01 3.36
N GLY A 172 -2.62 24.78 2.90
CA GLY A 172 -2.70 23.56 3.73
C GLY A 172 -1.40 22.75 3.76
N ALA A 173 -1.44 21.62 4.46
CA ALA A 173 -0.29 20.73 4.58
C ALA A 173 0.21 20.17 3.24
N LYS A 174 -0.71 19.96 2.27
CA LYS A 174 -0.35 19.51 0.92
C LYS A 174 0.51 20.53 0.19
N ASP A 175 0.21 21.84 0.34
CA ASP A 175 1.00 22.91 -0.30
C ASP A 175 2.42 22.91 0.27
N MET A 176 2.57 22.69 1.58
CA MET A 176 3.88 22.58 2.22
C MET A 176 4.69 21.41 1.63
N ALA A 177 4.07 20.23 1.48
CA ALA A 177 4.70 19.06 0.88
C ALA A 177 5.09 19.32 -0.58
N LEU A 178 4.22 19.96 -1.36
CA LEU A 178 4.50 20.31 -2.76
C LEU A 178 5.65 21.31 -2.89
N VAL A 179 5.72 22.31 -2.03
CA VAL A 179 6.84 23.26 -2.00
C VAL A 179 8.15 22.56 -1.63
N LEU A 180 8.13 21.65 -0.67
CA LEU A 180 9.30 20.84 -0.32
C LEU A 180 9.79 20.05 -1.54
N ILE A 181 8.92 19.29 -2.19
CA ILE A 181 9.25 18.48 -3.37
C ILE A 181 9.77 19.38 -4.51
N ALA A 182 9.15 20.54 -4.74
CA ALA A 182 9.59 21.49 -5.75
C ALA A 182 11.00 22.05 -5.46
N THR A 183 11.40 22.11 -4.19
CA THR A 183 12.67 22.68 -3.75
C THR A 183 13.82 21.65 -3.81
N ILE A 184 13.56 20.41 -3.39
CA ILE A 184 14.63 19.38 -3.24
C ILE A 184 14.54 18.27 -4.31
N GLY A 185 13.48 18.23 -5.11
CA GLY A 185 13.21 17.13 -6.04
C GLY A 185 12.43 15.99 -5.40
N ALA A 186 12.00 15.04 -6.24
CA ALA A 186 11.23 13.88 -5.81
C ALA A 186 12.12 12.72 -5.30
N ASP A 187 13.40 12.77 -5.57
CA ASP A 187 14.36 11.71 -5.21
C ASP A 187 15.00 11.92 -3.82
N GLY A 188 14.68 13.01 -3.14
CA GLY A 188 15.09 13.32 -1.75
C GLY A 188 16.45 13.96 -1.62
#